data_39cf44229b97cc68eb7cf91c15addd21
#
_entry.id   39cf44229b97cc68eb7cf91c15addd21
#
_cell.length_a   1.000
_cell.length_b   1.000
_cell.length_c   1.000
_cell.angle_alpha   90.00
_cell.angle_beta   90.00
_cell.angle_gamma   90.00
#
_symmetry.space_group_name_H-M   'P 1'
#
loop_
_entity.id
_entity.type
_entity.pdbx_description
1 polymer ?
#
loop_
_entity_poly.entity_id
_entity_poly.type
_entity_poly.pdbx_seq_one_letter_code
_entity_poly.pdbx_strand_id
1 'polypeptide(L)'
;MSPRVIIFGASGAVARAAAFEAQQRGATVFLAMRDTNKAIPGLTPEIEQERGFKRLKADLSDPKSVQDAISQSGATAAFTYIVHGVQDGLRATLDAMKKAGISHVVLLSSYTLYRHPDAKAAMNSSDFIPAAHAKVEVALVESGLAHTIIRPMYFSSNLKGEAEGVKKGEVKLLRPEAVSDYIAPEDIGSVCGVKLVEHEAESEIVPLCGPDLLTQKQAWEIVAEAIGRDFAITEISEEEFIAKKEETVPSFIAHALAEYFLGDYKARYPAERYKEASANMKKYTGRDPIKLSAWIKAHKGEVFNI
;
A
#
# COMPACT_ATOMS: atom_id res chain seq x y z
N MET A 1 -3.61 -26.78 12.96
CA MET A 1 -2.71 -26.69 11.78
C MET A 1 -2.27 -25.24 11.66
N SER A 2 -1.03 -24.98 11.22
CA SER A 2 -0.54 -23.62 10.95
C SER A 2 -1.39 -22.95 9.86
N PRO A 3 -1.80 -21.68 10.01
CA PRO A 3 -2.48 -20.93 8.97
C PRO A 3 -1.64 -20.93 7.67
N ARG A 4 -2.30 -21.09 6.53
CA ARG A 4 -1.64 -21.08 5.20
C ARG A 4 -2.12 -19.86 4.45
N VAL A 5 -1.21 -18.96 4.12
CA VAL A 5 -1.53 -17.68 3.49
C VAL A 5 -0.81 -17.51 2.16
N ILE A 6 -1.48 -16.94 1.18
CA ILE A 6 -0.90 -16.58 -0.12
C ILE A 6 -0.86 -15.06 -0.28
N ILE A 7 0.29 -14.54 -0.67
CA ILE A 7 0.53 -13.09 -0.78
C ILE A 7 0.86 -12.75 -2.22
N PHE A 8 -0.09 -12.12 -2.91
CA PHE A 8 0.12 -11.66 -4.28
C PHE A 8 0.96 -10.39 -4.30
N GLY A 9 1.82 -10.26 -5.31
CA GLY A 9 2.68 -9.10 -5.49
C GLY A 9 3.82 -8.98 -4.46
N ALA A 10 4.37 -10.09 -3.99
CA ALA A 10 5.35 -10.19 -2.91
C ALA A 10 6.61 -9.34 -3.07
N SER A 11 6.93 -8.85 -4.27
CA SER A 11 8.05 -7.92 -4.50
C SER A 11 7.73 -6.47 -4.08
N GLY A 12 6.46 -6.13 -3.81
CA GLY A 12 6.04 -4.82 -3.29
C GLY A 12 6.32 -4.68 -1.80
N ALA A 13 6.61 -3.45 -1.33
CA ALA A 13 7.01 -3.20 0.06
C ALA A 13 5.93 -3.63 1.07
N VAL A 14 4.65 -3.29 0.83
CA VAL A 14 3.53 -3.68 1.70
C VAL A 14 3.35 -5.20 1.73
N ALA A 15 3.30 -5.84 0.56
CA ALA A 15 3.11 -7.29 0.45
C ALA A 15 4.26 -8.06 1.11
N ARG A 16 5.50 -7.60 0.95
CA ARG A 16 6.69 -8.16 1.62
C ARG A 16 6.58 -8.05 3.13
N ALA A 17 6.21 -6.88 3.65
CA ALA A 17 6.03 -6.68 5.09
C ALA A 17 4.89 -7.57 5.64
N ALA A 18 3.79 -7.72 4.89
CA ALA A 18 2.71 -8.63 5.24
C ALA A 18 3.18 -10.10 5.30
N ALA A 19 4.07 -10.50 4.38
CA ALA A 19 4.66 -11.84 4.38
C ALA A 19 5.49 -12.11 5.63
N PHE A 20 6.36 -11.18 6.01
CA PHE A 20 7.17 -11.30 7.22
C PHE A 20 6.31 -11.35 8.48
N GLU A 21 5.33 -10.45 8.61
CA GLU A 21 4.45 -10.41 9.77
C GLU A 21 3.62 -11.70 9.91
N ALA A 22 3.00 -12.17 8.81
CA ALA A 22 2.24 -13.40 8.82
C ALA A 22 3.11 -14.61 9.21
N GLN A 23 4.34 -14.67 8.70
CA GLN A 23 5.29 -15.74 9.03
C GLN A 23 5.71 -15.67 10.51
N GLN A 24 5.99 -14.49 11.06
CA GLN A 24 6.31 -14.31 12.48
C GLN A 24 5.17 -14.75 13.40
N ARG A 25 3.91 -14.69 12.93
CA ARG A 25 2.72 -15.18 13.62
C ARG A 25 2.44 -16.68 13.36
N GLY A 26 3.41 -17.40 12.80
CA GLY A 26 3.35 -18.85 12.62
C GLY A 26 2.61 -19.32 11.37
N ALA A 27 2.31 -18.44 10.42
CA ALA A 27 1.72 -18.86 9.15
C ALA A 27 2.76 -19.50 8.22
N THR A 28 2.31 -20.47 7.44
CA THR A 28 3.04 -20.93 6.24
C THR A 28 2.70 -19.96 5.09
N VAL A 29 3.71 -19.25 4.58
CA VAL A 29 3.54 -18.16 3.62
C VAL A 29 3.97 -18.58 2.22
N PHE A 30 3.09 -18.32 1.24
CA PHE A 30 3.35 -18.49 -0.18
C PHE A 30 3.43 -17.13 -0.87
N LEU A 31 4.54 -16.87 -1.55
CA LEU A 31 4.83 -15.62 -2.25
C LEU A 31 4.41 -15.77 -3.73
N ALA A 32 3.25 -15.23 -4.06
CA ALA A 32 2.70 -15.31 -5.41
C ALA A 32 3.15 -14.11 -6.27
N MET A 33 3.78 -14.39 -7.41
CA MET A 33 4.35 -13.38 -8.28
C MET A 33 4.39 -13.85 -9.75
N ARG A 34 4.38 -12.90 -10.69
CA ARG A 34 4.40 -13.19 -12.13
C ARG A 34 5.70 -13.83 -12.59
N ASP A 35 6.81 -13.36 -12.04
CA ASP A 35 8.15 -13.91 -12.28
C ASP A 35 8.75 -14.36 -10.96
N THR A 36 8.85 -15.66 -10.77
CA THR A 36 9.38 -16.27 -9.54
C THR A 36 10.90 -16.11 -9.40
N ASN A 37 11.61 -15.70 -10.46
CA ASN A 37 13.05 -15.44 -10.41
C ASN A 37 13.37 -14.00 -10.03
N LYS A 38 12.35 -13.11 -10.02
CA LYS A 38 12.55 -11.71 -9.65
C LYS A 38 13.06 -11.59 -8.21
N ALA A 39 14.14 -10.84 -8.02
CA ALA A 39 14.63 -10.52 -6.69
C ALA A 39 13.57 -9.74 -5.87
N ILE A 40 13.43 -10.09 -4.61
CA ILE A 40 12.59 -9.39 -3.65
C ILE A 40 13.52 -8.60 -2.73
N PRO A 41 13.47 -7.26 -2.67
CA PRO A 41 14.34 -6.47 -1.82
C PRO A 41 14.30 -6.94 -0.36
N GLY A 42 15.47 -7.15 0.26
CA GLY A 42 15.57 -7.61 1.65
C GLY A 42 15.16 -9.06 1.91
N LEU A 43 14.90 -9.86 0.86
CA LEU A 43 14.56 -11.27 0.95
C LEU A 43 15.50 -12.07 0.06
N THR A 44 16.63 -12.50 0.61
CA THR A 44 17.58 -13.36 -0.11
C THR A 44 17.11 -14.82 -0.14
N PRO A 45 17.61 -15.68 -1.05
CA PRO A 45 17.28 -17.10 -1.06
C PRO A 45 17.52 -17.81 0.29
N GLU A 46 18.56 -17.40 1.01
CA GLU A 46 18.88 -17.96 2.33
C GLU A 46 17.82 -17.59 3.36
N ILE A 47 17.35 -16.32 3.38
CA ILE A 47 16.27 -15.85 4.26
C ILE A 47 14.95 -16.54 3.89
N GLU A 48 14.67 -16.72 2.60
CA GLU A 48 13.49 -17.46 2.15
C GLU A 48 13.48 -18.90 2.66
N GLN A 49 14.63 -19.57 2.54
CA GLN A 49 14.78 -20.94 3.01
C GLN A 49 14.67 -21.03 4.54
N GLU A 50 15.37 -20.18 5.28
CA GLU A 50 15.33 -20.13 6.74
C GLU A 50 13.91 -19.88 7.28
N ARG A 51 13.18 -18.96 6.65
CA ARG A 51 11.82 -18.61 7.05
C ARG A 51 10.73 -19.49 6.44
N GLY A 52 11.09 -20.40 5.55
CA GLY A 52 10.17 -21.35 4.91
C GLY A 52 9.22 -20.70 3.90
N PHE A 53 9.58 -19.56 3.33
CA PHE A 53 8.81 -18.95 2.24
C PHE A 53 8.86 -19.81 0.98
N LYS A 54 7.74 -19.87 0.25
CA LYS A 54 7.63 -20.64 -1.01
C LYS A 54 7.12 -19.73 -2.11
N ARG A 55 7.84 -19.65 -3.22
CA ARG A 55 7.43 -18.88 -4.38
C ARG A 55 6.47 -19.67 -5.26
N LEU A 56 5.41 -19.01 -5.74
CA LEU A 56 4.46 -19.55 -6.70
C LEU A 56 4.26 -18.55 -7.84
N LYS A 57 4.12 -19.08 -9.05
CA LYS A 57 3.79 -18.25 -10.21
C LYS A 57 2.30 -17.93 -10.22
N ALA A 58 1.94 -16.66 -10.21
CA ALA A 58 0.56 -16.21 -10.36
C ALA A 58 0.50 -14.76 -10.86
N ASP A 59 -0.55 -14.45 -11.60
CA ASP A 59 -0.91 -13.11 -12.05
C ASP A 59 -2.35 -12.81 -11.63
N LEU A 60 -2.59 -11.74 -10.87
CA LEU A 60 -3.94 -11.33 -10.44
C LEU A 60 -4.86 -10.98 -11.62
N SER A 61 -4.32 -10.68 -12.80
CA SER A 61 -5.12 -10.46 -14.02
C SER A 61 -5.50 -11.76 -14.75
N ASP A 62 -4.98 -12.92 -14.30
CA ASP A 62 -5.28 -14.26 -14.82
C ASP A 62 -5.91 -15.15 -13.73
N PRO A 63 -7.26 -15.21 -13.66
CA PRO A 63 -7.98 -16.01 -12.66
C PRO A 63 -7.56 -17.48 -12.62
N LYS A 64 -7.16 -18.06 -13.76
CA LYS A 64 -6.72 -19.45 -13.80
C LYS A 64 -5.40 -19.63 -13.08
N SER A 65 -4.42 -18.75 -13.30
CA SER A 65 -3.13 -18.81 -12.61
C SER A 65 -3.29 -18.62 -11.10
N VAL A 66 -4.22 -17.75 -10.68
CA VAL A 66 -4.57 -17.54 -9.28
C VAL A 66 -5.16 -18.80 -8.65
N GLN A 67 -6.13 -19.45 -9.33
CA GLN A 67 -6.73 -20.69 -8.88
C GLN A 67 -5.69 -21.80 -8.71
N ASP A 68 -4.78 -21.95 -9.66
CA ASP A 68 -3.73 -22.98 -9.64
C ASP A 68 -2.74 -22.74 -8.48
N ALA A 69 -2.31 -21.51 -8.27
CA ALA A 69 -1.42 -21.15 -7.16
C ALA A 69 -2.09 -21.40 -5.79
N ILE A 70 -3.36 -21.08 -5.63
CA ILE A 70 -4.09 -21.34 -4.39
C ILE A 70 -4.25 -22.83 -4.16
N SER A 71 -4.63 -23.59 -5.19
CA SER A 71 -4.76 -25.06 -5.10
C SER A 71 -3.43 -25.71 -4.72
N GLN A 72 -2.32 -25.26 -5.29
CA GLN A 72 -0.97 -25.75 -4.97
C GLN A 72 -0.54 -25.38 -3.55
N SER A 73 -0.86 -24.15 -3.10
CA SER A 73 -0.51 -23.68 -1.76
C SER A 73 -1.38 -24.30 -0.67
N GLY A 74 -2.65 -24.61 -0.96
CA GLY A 74 -3.68 -24.92 0.03
C GLY A 74 -3.93 -23.75 1.00
N ALA A 75 -3.70 -22.50 0.56
CA ALA A 75 -3.94 -21.31 1.35
C ALA A 75 -5.44 -21.09 1.57
N THR A 76 -5.79 -20.61 2.75
CA THR A 76 -7.17 -20.25 3.13
C THR A 76 -7.37 -18.74 3.27
N ALA A 77 -6.28 -17.97 3.39
CA ALA A 77 -6.32 -16.51 3.39
C ALA A 77 -5.37 -15.93 2.32
N ALA A 78 -5.79 -14.84 1.69
CA ALA A 78 -5.06 -14.21 0.60
C ALA A 78 -4.88 -12.69 0.83
N PHE A 79 -3.67 -12.18 0.62
CA PHE A 79 -3.42 -10.74 0.44
C PHE A 79 -3.54 -10.39 -1.03
N THR A 80 -4.29 -9.34 -1.35
CA THR A 80 -4.44 -8.81 -2.70
C THR A 80 -4.44 -7.28 -2.73
N TYR A 81 -4.36 -6.71 -3.93
CA TYR A 81 -4.34 -5.27 -4.17
C TYR A 81 -4.99 -4.97 -5.53
N ILE A 82 -5.23 -3.69 -5.83
CA ILE A 82 -5.80 -3.30 -7.12
C ILE A 82 -4.81 -3.55 -8.27
N VAL A 83 -5.31 -4.03 -9.40
CA VAL A 83 -4.54 -4.17 -10.64
C VAL A 83 -5.09 -3.20 -11.68
N HIS A 84 -4.27 -2.21 -12.04
CA HIS A 84 -4.66 -1.26 -13.06
C HIS A 84 -4.87 -1.95 -14.42
N GLY A 85 -5.90 -1.53 -15.14
CA GLY A 85 -6.24 -2.09 -16.45
C GLY A 85 -7.19 -3.29 -16.42
N VAL A 86 -7.45 -3.89 -15.26
CA VAL A 86 -8.47 -4.94 -15.10
C VAL A 86 -9.84 -4.27 -14.97
N GLN A 87 -10.72 -4.50 -15.95
CA GLN A 87 -11.98 -3.77 -16.09
C GLN A 87 -13.07 -4.25 -15.13
N ASP A 88 -13.09 -5.52 -14.75
CA ASP A 88 -14.11 -6.16 -13.92
C ASP A 88 -13.90 -5.95 -12.40
N GLY A 89 -12.90 -5.18 -11.99
CA GLY A 89 -12.57 -4.99 -10.58
C GLY A 89 -12.11 -6.28 -9.90
N LEU A 90 -11.44 -7.16 -10.60
CA LEU A 90 -10.98 -8.47 -10.14
C LEU A 90 -12.11 -9.48 -9.82
N ARG A 91 -13.34 -9.30 -10.30
CA ARG A 91 -14.46 -10.23 -10.03
C ARG A 91 -14.12 -11.66 -10.37
N ALA A 92 -13.64 -11.91 -11.58
CA ALA A 92 -13.26 -13.25 -12.02
C ALA A 92 -12.15 -13.86 -11.15
N THR A 93 -11.22 -13.03 -10.69
CA THR A 93 -10.12 -13.43 -9.80
C THR A 93 -10.63 -13.76 -8.39
N LEU A 94 -11.52 -12.95 -7.83
CA LEU A 94 -12.14 -13.22 -6.52
C LEU A 94 -12.99 -14.48 -6.55
N ASP A 95 -13.74 -14.72 -7.63
CA ASP A 95 -14.46 -15.97 -7.84
C ASP A 95 -13.53 -17.19 -7.91
N ALA A 96 -12.38 -17.05 -8.59
CA ALA A 96 -11.36 -18.09 -8.64
C ALA A 96 -10.74 -18.34 -7.26
N MET A 97 -10.46 -17.30 -6.47
CA MET A 97 -10.00 -17.41 -5.07
C MET A 97 -11.00 -18.21 -4.23
N LYS A 98 -12.29 -17.85 -4.31
CA LYS A 98 -13.36 -18.52 -3.56
C LYS A 98 -13.47 -20.00 -3.94
N LYS A 99 -13.49 -20.30 -5.25
CA LYS A 99 -13.54 -21.69 -5.76
C LYS A 99 -12.33 -22.52 -5.36
N ALA A 100 -11.16 -21.89 -5.22
CA ALA A 100 -9.93 -22.56 -4.81
C ALA A 100 -9.78 -22.75 -3.29
N GLY A 101 -10.73 -22.24 -2.48
CA GLY A 101 -10.77 -22.48 -1.04
C GLY A 101 -10.30 -21.31 -0.17
N ILE A 102 -10.09 -20.11 -0.73
CA ILE A 102 -9.89 -18.91 0.09
C ILE A 102 -11.18 -18.62 0.85
N SER A 103 -11.06 -18.43 2.15
CA SER A 103 -12.14 -18.05 3.05
C SER A 103 -12.04 -16.59 3.51
N HIS A 104 -10.83 -15.99 3.50
CA HIS A 104 -10.60 -14.62 3.91
C HIS A 104 -9.65 -13.89 2.96
N VAL A 105 -10.00 -12.64 2.61
CA VAL A 105 -9.18 -11.77 1.74
C VAL A 105 -8.80 -10.50 2.49
N VAL A 106 -7.50 -10.20 2.52
CA VAL A 106 -6.98 -8.91 2.95
C VAL A 106 -6.69 -8.07 1.71
N LEU A 107 -7.47 -7.01 1.49
CA LEU A 107 -7.34 -6.12 0.35
C LEU A 107 -6.61 -4.84 0.73
N LEU A 108 -5.50 -4.55 0.06
CA LEU A 108 -4.88 -3.23 0.09
C LEU A 108 -5.68 -2.27 -0.80
N SER A 109 -6.43 -1.40 -0.18
CA SER A 109 -7.26 -0.36 -0.80
C SER A 109 -6.69 1.05 -0.55
N SER A 110 -7.53 2.06 -0.44
CA SER A 110 -7.11 3.46 -0.26
C SER A 110 -8.04 4.23 0.68
N TYR A 111 -7.46 5.06 1.53
CA TYR A 111 -8.18 6.01 2.38
C TYR A 111 -8.99 7.05 1.58
N THR A 112 -8.61 7.33 0.32
CA THR A 112 -9.30 8.30 -0.53
C THR A 112 -10.78 8.00 -0.74
N LEU A 113 -11.22 6.74 -0.53
CA LEU A 113 -12.62 6.36 -0.60
C LEU A 113 -13.48 7.06 0.46
N TYR A 114 -12.90 7.52 1.56
CA TYR A 114 -13.64 8.28 2.58
C TYR A 114 -14.07 9.68 2.15
N ARG A 115 -13.66 10.13 0.98
CA ARG A 115 -14.18 11.36 0.32
C ARG A 115 -15.58 11.16 -0.27
N HIS A 116 -16.07 9.93 -0.34
CA HIS A 116 -17.35 9.54 -0.89
C HIS A 116 -18.24 8.90 0.18
N PRO A 117 -19.57 8.95 0.04
CA PRO A 117 -20.48 8.33 0.99
C PRO A 117 -20.26 6.83 1.19
N ASP A 118 -19.98 6.12 0.11
CA ASP A 118 -19.68 4.69 0.10
C ASP A 118 -18.83 4.30 -1.13
N ALA A 119 -18.43 3.04 -1.21
CA ALA A 119 -17.61 2.54 -2.32
C ALA A 119 -18.37 2.55 -3.68
N LYS A 120 -19.70 2.38 -3.69
CA LYS A 120 -20.49 2.42 -4.94
C LYS A 120 -20.53 3.85 -5.51
N ALA A 121 -20.68 4.86 -4.65
CA ALA A 121 -20.57 6.26 -5.05
C ALA A 121 -19.18 6.60 -5.58
N ALA A 122 -18.13 6.13 -4.88
CA ALA A 122 -16.75 6.32 -5.31
C ALA A 122 -16.45 5.66 -6.67
N MET A 123 -17.00 4.48 -6.94
CA MET A 123 -16.82 3.75 -8.21
C MET A 123 -17.27 4.54 -9.43
N ASN A 124 -18.29 5.39 -9.27
CA ASN A 124 -18.86 6.21 -10.32
C ASN A 124 -18.27 7.64 -10.36
N SER A 125 -17.29 7.94 -9.53
CA SER A 125 -16.61 9.24 -9.50
C SER A 125 -15.70 9.43 -10.72
N SER A 126 -15.52 10.69 -11.13
CA SER A 126 -14.49 11.09 -12.08
C SER A 126 -13.07 11.03 -11.48
N ASP A 127 -12.97 10.96 -10.14
CA ASP A 127 -11.70 10.83 -9.42
C ASP A 127 -11.16 9.40 -9.58
N PHE A 128 -10.09 9.27 -10.38
CA PHE A 128 -9.57 7.98 -10.81
C PHE A 128 -9.13 7.07 -9.67
N ILE A 129 -8.42 7.64 -8.67
CA ILE A 129 -7.83 6.83 -7.58
C ILE A 129 -8.94 6.17 -6.75
N PRO A 130 -9.89 6.90 -6.14
CA PRO A 130 -10.96 6.26 -5.39
C PRO A 130 -11.84 5.37 -6.28
N ALA A 131 -12.12 5.74 -7.55
CA ALA A 131 -12.92 4.92 -8.44
C ALA A 131 -12.27 3.56 -8.74
N ALA A 132 -10.96 3.52 -8.96
CA ALA A 132 -10.22 2.28 -9.21
C ALA A 132 -10.23 1.35 -7.99
N HIS A 133 -10.00 1.88 -6.79
CA HIS A 133 -10.06 1.11 -5.56
C HIS A 133 -11.49 0.64 -5.25
N ALA A 134 -12.47 1.50 -5.43
CA ALA A 134 -13.87 1.21 -5.18
C ALA A 134 -14.40 0.04 -6.02
N LYS A 135 -13.98 -0.07 -7.28
CA LYS A 135 -14.35 -1.21 -8.15
C LYS A 135 -13.96 -2.55 -7.54
N VAL A 136 -12.76 -2.64 -6.95
CA VAL A 136 -12.30 -3.88 -6.33
C VAL A 136 -12.96 -4.12 -4.97
N GLU A 137 -13.18 -3.07 -4.16
CA GLU A 137 -13.92 -3.20 -2.90
C GLU A 137 -15.36 -3.68 -3.12
N VAL A 138 -16.07 -3.09 -4.09
CA VAL A 138 -17.45 -3.50 -4.44
C VAL A 138 -17.45 -4.95 -4.91
N ALA A 139 -16.52 -5.33 -5.80
CA ALA A 139 -16.41 -6.70 -6.27
C ALA A 139 -16.13 -7.69 -5.13
N LEU A 140 -15.27 -7.33 -4.17
CA LEU A 140 -14.95 -8.15 -3.01
C LEU A 140 -16.17 -8.33 -2.10
N VAL A 141 -16.88 -7.26 -1.77
CA VAL A 141 -18.12 -7.33 -0.97
C VAL A 141 -19.17 -8.21 -1.66
N GLU A 142 -19.38 -8.02 -2.96
CA GLU A 142 -20.37 -8.78 -3.74
C GLU A 142 -19.98 -10.26 -3.94
N SER A 143 -18.68 -10.61 -3.83
CA SER A 143 -18.22 -12.01 -3.89
C SER A 143 -18.70 -12.85 -2.69
N GLY A 144 -19.05 -12.18 -1.58
CA GLY A 144 -19.41 -12.84 -0.33
C GLY A 144 -18.24 -13.54 0.38
N LEU A 145 -16.99 -13.24 0.01
CA LEU A 145 -15.81 -13.65 0.77
C LEU A 145 -15.70 -12.80 2.05
N ALA A 146 -15.37 -13.42 3.18
CA ALA A 146 -14.98 -12.65 4.36
C ALA A 146 -13.70 -11.86 4.04
N HIS A 147 -13.61 -10.63 4.56
CA HIS A 147 -12.53 -9.75 4.15
C HIS A 147 -12.14 -8.71 5.19
N THR A 148 -10.89 -8.29 5.13
CA THR A 148 -10.39 -7.06 5.75
C THR A 148 -9.91 -6.11 4.66
N ILE A 149 -10.52 -4.94 4.56
CA ILE A 149 -10.13 -3.89 3.62
C ILE A 149 -9.23 -2.90 4.35
N ILE A 150 -7.96 -2.83 3.96
CA ILE A 150 -7.00 -1.89 4.53
C ILE A 150 -6.98 -0.62 3.66
N ARG A 151 -7.30 0.52 4.27
CA ARG A 151 -7.34 1.83 3.60
C ARG A 151 -6.24 2.76 4.12
N PRO A 152 -5.01 2.65 3.63
CA PRO A 152 -3.92 3.56 3.98
C PRO A 152 -4.03 4.88 3.21
N MET A 153 -3.35 5.92 3.73
CA MET A 153 -3.31 7.24 3.11
C MET A 153 -1.99 7.47 2.35
N TYR A 154 -1.18 8.47 2.68
CA TYR A 154 -0.02 8.89 1.87
C TYR A 154 1.26 8.18 2.32
N PHE A 155 1.83 7.34 1.45
CA PHE A 155 2.98 6.50 1.78
C PHE A 155 4.27 7.31 1.88
N SER A 156 5.12 7.03 2.87
CA SER A 156 6.48 7.55 2.97
C SER A 156 7.33 7.24 1.73
N SER A 157 7.10 6.09 1.10
CA SER A 157 7.80 5.69 -0.14
C SER A 157 7.51 6.59 -1.35
N ASN A 158 6.46 7.41 -1.31
CA ASN A 158 6.19 8.40 -2.36
C ASN A 158 7.29 9.47 -2.48
N LEU A 159 8.06 9.68 -1.40
CA LEU A 159 9.22 10.58 -1.42
C LEU A 159 10.29 10.17 -2.44
N LYS A 160 10.32 8.89 -2.84
CA LYS A 160 11.20 8.40 -3.91
C LYS A 160 11.01 9.16 -5.24
N GLY A 161 9.82 9.69 -5.49
CA GLY A 161 9.53 10.48 -6.69
C GLY A 161 10.35 11.75 -6.84
N GLU A 162 11.02 12.21 -5.76
CA GLU A 162 11.91 13.39 -5.76
C GLU A 162 13.41 13.03 -5.57
N ALA A 163 13.78 11.75 -5.66
CA ALA A 163 15.15 11.30 -5.43
C ALA A 163 16.18 11.99 -6.35
N GLU A 164 15.82 12.25 -7.60
CA GLU A 164 16.70 12.98 -8.54
C GLU A 164 16.84 14.45 -8.17
N GLY A 165 15.80 15.10 -7.63
CA GLY A 165 15.87 16.43 -7.07
C GLY A 165 16.85 16.52 -5.90
N VAL A 166 16.78 15.58 -4.97
CA VAL A 166 17.72 15.47 -3.85
C VAL A 166 19.17 15.35 -4.33
N LYS A 167 19.44 14.51 -5.35
CA LYS A 167 20.78 14.38 -5.94
C LYS A 167 21.29 15.67 -6.57
N LYS A 168 20.41 16.42 -7.23
CA LYS A 168 20.71 17.71 -7.87
C LYS A 168 20.80 18.87 -6.88
N GLY A 169 20.44 18.65 -5.61
CA GLY A 169 20.46 19.69 -4.58
C GLY A 169 19.23 20.60 -4.57
N GLU A 170 18.14 20.22 -5.25
CA GLU A 170 16.90 20.98 -5.28
C GLU A 170 15.68 20.05 -5.35
N VAL A 171 14.73 20.21 -4.43
CA VAL A 171 13.43 19.55 -4.42
C VAL A 171 12.34 20.55 -4.77
N LYS A 172 11.60 20.27 -5.83
CA LYS A 172 10.52 21.13 -6.35
C LYS A 172 9.17 20.62 -5.90
N LEU A 173 8.40 21.41 -5.17
CA LEU A 173 7.14 21.04 -4.54
C LEU A 173 5.98 21.90 -5.00
N LEU A 174 4.87 21.28 -5.30
CA LEU A 174 3.58 21.97 -5.38
C LEU A 174 3.06 22.19 -3.96
N ARG A 175 2.88 23.46 -3.56
CA ARG A 175 2.35 23.84 -2.24
C ARG A 175 3.13 23.19 -1.07
N PRO A 176 4.31 23.70 -0.70
CA PRO A 176 5.13 23.16 0.39
C PRO A 176 4.41 22.99 1.74
N GLU A 177 3.35 23.78 1.97
CA GLU A 177 2.50 23.71 3.17
C GLU A 177 1.39 22.63 3.10
N ALA A 178 1.28 21.89 1.99
CA ALA A 178 0.33 20.77 1.92
C ALA A 178 0.71 19.67 2.90
N VAL A 179 -0.30 19.17 3.65
CA VAL A 179 -0.10 18.24 4.77
C VAL A 179 -0.38 16.80 4.34
N SER A 180 0.47 15.86 4.79
CA SER A 180 0.31 14.42 4.60
C SER A 180 0.80 13.64 5.82
N ASP A 181 0.44 12.35 5.91
CA ASP A 181 0.71 11.49 7.07
C ASP A 181 1.94 10.58 6.92
N TYR A 182 2.47 10.43 5.72
CA TYR A 182 3.69 9.65 5.39
C TYR A 182 3.77 8.28 6.05
N ILE A 183 2.69 7.48 5.98
CA ILE A 183 2.67 6.15 6.57
C ILE A 183 3.74 5.23 5.95
N ALA A 184 4.45 4.47 6.79
CA ALA A 184 5.43 3.50 6.33
C ALA A 184 4.76 2.28 5.67
N PRO A 185 5.21 1.82 4.49
CA PRO A 185 4.71 0.59 3.87
C PRO A 185 4.81 -0.64 4.78
N GLU A 186 5.81 -0.68 5.66
CA GLU A 186 6.03 -1.74 6.65
C GLU A 186 4.91 -1.79 7.68
N ASP A 187 4.41 -0.64 8.13
CA ASP A 187 3.29 -0.55 9.07
C ASP A 187 2.00 -1.06 8.43
N ILE A 188 1.75 -0.65 7.18
CA ILE A 188 0.59 -1.13 6.42
C ILE A 188 0.66 -2.66 6.27
N GLY A 189 1.82 -3.16 5.83
CA GLY A 189 2.04 -4.59 5.63
C GLY A 189 1.93 -5.38 6.93
N SER A 190 2.42 -4.84 8.05
CA SER A 190 2.28 -5.49 9.35
C SER A 190 0.82 -5.68 9.74
N VAL A 191 -0.03 -4.67 9.57
CA VAL A 191 -1.47 -4.82 9.83
C VAL A 191 -2.09 -5.84 8.87
N CYS A 192 -1.71 -5.82 7.58
CA CYS A 192 -2.15 -6.84 6.63
C CYS A 192 -1.75 -8.25 7.07
N GLY A 193 -0.51 -8.44 7.53
CA GLY A 193 0.01 -9.72 8.00
C GLY A 193 -0.73 -10.24 9.24
N VAL A 194 -1.04 -9.36 10.20
CA VAL A 194 -1.91 -9.69 11.34
C VAL A 194 -3.25 -10.22 10.85
N LYS A 195 -3.91 -9.47 9.96
CA LYS A 195 -5.25 -9.79 9.47
C LYS A 195 -5.31 -11.01 8.55
N LEU A 196 -4.21 -11.45 7.98
CA LEU A 196 -4.11 -12.72 7.27
C LEU A 196 -4.12 -13.93 8.21
N VAL A 197 -3.69 -13.76 9.46
CA VAL A 197 -3.54 -14.84 10.44
C VAL A 197 -4.62 -14.77 11.52
N GLU A 198 -4.90 -13.57 11.98
CA GLU A 198 -5.82 -13.25 13.09
C GLU A 198 -6.98 -12.41 12.56
N HIS A 199 -7.91 -13.04 11.86
CA HIS A 199 -9.09 -12.36 11.32
C HIS A 199 -10.36 -12.83 12.03
N GLU A 200 -11.28 -11.89 12.21
CA GLU A 200 -12.64 -12.15 12.69
C GLU A 200 -13.47 -12.82 11.57
N ALA A 201 -14.55 -13.48 11.94
CA ALA A 201 -15.49 -14.02 10.96
C ALA A 201 -16.24 -12.91 10.19
N GLU A 202 -16.38 -11.74 10.82
CA GLU A 202 -17.02 -10.57 10.22
C GLU A 202 -16.02 -9.77 9.37
N SER A 203 -16.53 -9.24 8.25
CA SER A 203 -15.74 -8.36 7.38
C SER A 203 -15.57 -6.97 7.99
N GLU A 204 -14.40 -6.37 7.81
CA GLU A 204 -14.08 -5.05 8.37
C GLU A 204 -13.32 -4.15 7.39
N ILE A 205 -13.38 -2.84 7.64
CA ILE A 205 -12.56 -1.83 6.97
C ILE A 205 -11.67 -1.17 8.00
N VAL A 206 -10.36 -1.20 7.77
CA VAL A 206 -9.34 -0.68 8.66
C VAL A 206 -8.67 0.54 8.01
N PRO A 207 -8.98 1.77 8.45
CA PRO A 207 -8.21 2.95 8.03
C PRO A 207 -6.83 2.93 8.67
N LEU A 208 -5.80 3.36 7.91
CA LEU A 208 -4.44 3.50 8.42
C LEU A 208 -3.84 4.84 8.02
N CYS A 209 -3.27 5.54 9.00
CA CYS A 209 -2.48 6.75 8.79
C CYS A 209 -1.15 6.65 9.54
N GLY A 210 -0.17 7.39 9.06
CA GLY A 210 1.08 7.59 9.76
C GLY A 210 0.90 8.33 11.09
N PRO A 211 1.92 8.31 11.95
CA PRO A 211 1.81 8.85 13.32
C PRO A 211 1.70 10.38 13.38
N ASP A 212 2.24 11.07 12.39
CA ASP A 212 2.36 12.52 12.39
C ASP A 212 1.79 13.12 11.09
N LEU A 213 1.03 14.20 11.20
CA LEU A 213 0.67 15.04 10.06
C LEU A 213 1.76 16.09 9.85
N LEU A 214 2.44 16.04 8.72
CA LEU A 214 3.56 16.90 8.37
C LEU A 214 3.26 17.68 7.10
N THR A 215 3.70 18.95 7.02
CA THR A 215 3.74 19.65 5.74
C THR A 215 4.77 18.99 4.82
N GLN A 216 4.63 19.15 3.50
CA GLN A 216 5.67 18.69 2.57
C GLN A 216 7.04 19.27 2.96
N LYS A 217 7.10 20.57 3.29
CA LYS A 217 8.33 21.22 3.73
C LYS A 217 8.94 20.53 4.95
N GLN A 218 8.17 20.31 6.02
CA GLN A 218 8.63 19.59 7.22
C GLN A 218 9.12 18.17 6.89
N ALA A 219 8.41 17.44 6.03
CA ALA A 219 8.85 16.11 5.63
C ALA A 219 10.19 16.12 4.90
N TRP A 220 10.44 17.11 4.02
CA TRP A 220 11.71 17.25 3.31
C TRP A 220 12.84 17.78 4.19
N GLU A 221 12.56 18.59 5.21
CA GLU A 221 13.52 18.96 6.26
C GLU A 221 13.96 17.73 7.06
N ILE A 222 13.02 16.85 7.42
CA ILE A 222 13.32 15.54 8.04
C ILE A 222 14.17 14.66 7.12
N VAL A 223 13.90 14.65 5.81
CA VAL A 223 14.74 13.92 4.85
C VAL A 223 16.15 14.48 4.85
N ALA A 224 16.35 15.81 4.71
CA ALA A 224 17.66 16.46 4.70
C ALA A 224 18.49 16.07 5.94
N GLU A 225 17.90 16.18 7.13
CA GLU A 225 18.52 15.78 8.39
C GLU A 225 18.89 14.28 8.40
N ALA A 226 17.95 13.40 8.03
CA ALA A 226 18.14 11.96 8.11
C ALA A 226 19.21 11.43 7.15
N ILE A 227 19.38 12.07 5.97
CA ILE A 227 20.41 11.68 5.00
C ILE A 227 21.72 12.44 5.19
N GLY A 228 21.73 13.52 6.00
CA GLY A 228 22.90 14.37 6.23
C GLY A 228 23.30 15.19 5.01
N ARG A 229 22.32 15.66 4.23
CA ARG A 229 22.55 16.43 3.00
C ARG A 229 21.53 17.54 2.85
N ASP A 230 22.03 18.76 2.66
CA ASP A 230 21.20 19.93 2.37
C ASP A 230 20.80 20.00 0.89
N PHE A 231 19.61 20.49 0.63
CA PHE A 231 19.08 20.83 -0.68
C PHE A 231 18.07 21.97 -0.56
N ALA A 232 17.91 22.73 -1.64
CA ALA A 232 16.90 23.78 -1.68
C ALA A 232 15.50 23.18 -1.83
N ILE A 233 14.50 23.81 -1.20
CA ILE A 233 13.08 23.49 -1.40
C ILE A 233 12.47 24.68 -2.16
N THR A 234 12.01 24.42 -3.38
CA THR A 234 11.45 25.44 -4.27
C THR A 234 9.97 25.12 -4.54
N GLU A 235 9.11 26.12 -4.33
CA GLU A 235 7.71 26.01 -4.73
C GLU A 235 7.57 26.20 -6.23
N ILE A 236 6.76 25.34 -6.88
CA ILE A 236 6.46 25.39 -8.31
C ILE A 236 4.95 25.50 -8.55
N SER A 237 4.58 25.99 -9.74
CA SER A 237 3.18 26.06 -10.14
C SER A 237 2.55 24.69 -10.36
N GLU A 238 1.23 24.65 -10.44
CA GLU A 238 0.49 23.41 -10.75
C GLU A 238 0.88 22.86 -12.11
N GLU A 239 1.02 23.75 -13.12
CA GLU A 239 1.40 23.37 -14.48
C GLU A 239 2.81 22.74 -14.51
N GLU A 240 3.78 23.35 -13.82
CA GLU A 240 5.13 22.81 -13.71
C GLU A 240 5.16 21.46 -12.99
N PHE A 241 4.35 21.31 -11.92
CA PHE A 241 4.24 20.06 -11.18
C PHE A 241 3.67 18.95 -12.07
N ILE A 242 2.56 19.23 -12.76
CA ILE A 242 1.90 18.25 -13.66
C ILE A 242 2.88 17.84 -14.76
N ALA A 243 3.50 18.79 -15.47
CA ALA A 243 4.45 18.51 -16.52
C ALA A 243 5.61 17.62 -16.03
N LYS A 244 6.17 17.90 -14.85
CA LYS A 244 7.23 17.10 -14.25
C LYS A 244 6.75 15.67 -13.91
N LYS A 245 5.53 15.52 -13.39
CA LYS A 245 4.99 14.19 -13.03
C LYS A 245 4.66 13.34 -14.26
N GLU A 246 4.21 13.96 -15.34
CA GLU A 246 3.92 13.27 -16.61
C GLU A 246 5.14 12.62 -17.25
N GLU A 247 6.36 13.03 -16.88
CA GLU A 247 7.59 12.33 -17.30
C GLU A 247 7.66 10.88 -16.78
N THR A 248 6.97 10.56 -15.67
CA THR A 248 7.10 9.28 -14.97
C THR A 248 5.79 8.56 -14.71
N VAL A 249 4.66 9.25 -14.76
CA VAL A 249 3.33 8.67 -14.56
C VAL A 249 2.34 9.16 -15.63
N PRO A 250 1.26 8.41 -15.91
CA PRO A 250 0.20 8.88 -16.81
C PRO A 250 -0.41 10.21 -16.37
N SER A 251 -0.85 11.03 -17.32
CA SER A 251 -1.39 12.38 -17.09
C SER A 251 -2.48 12.42 -16.02
N PHE A 252 -3.43 11.49 -16.04
CA PHE A 252 -4.51 11.44 -15.04
C PHE A 252 -3.99 11.20 -13.61
N ILE A 253 -2.86 10.49 -13.43
CA ILE A 253 -2.21 10.33 -12.12
C ILE A 253 -1.53 11.65 -11.70
N ALA A 254 -0.86 12.35 -12.63
CA ALA A 254 -0.23 13.63 -12.35
C ALA A 254 -1.25 14.66 -11.84
N HIS A 255 -2.40 14.76 -12.51
CA HIS A 255 -3.50 15.64 -12.10
C HIS A 255 -4.11 15.22 -10.75
N ALA A 256 -4.34 13.93 -10.52
CA ALA A 256 -4.84 13.47 -9.22
C ALA A 256 -3.88 13.76 -8.06
N LEU A 257 -2.57 13.72 -8.30
CA LEU A 257 -1.55 14.13 -7.30
C LEU A 257 -1.56 15.65 -7.06
N ALA A 258 -1.72 16.46 -8.12
CA ALA A 258 -1.85 17.93 -7.98
C ALA A 258 -3.10 18.27 -7.15
N GLU A 259 -4.25 17.71 -7.48
CA GLU A 259 -5.50 17.88 -6.73
C GLU A 259 -5.34 17.43 -5.26
N TYR A 260 -4.61 16.32 -5.02
CA TYR A 260 -4.32 15.88 -3.66
C TYR A 260 -3.59 16.96 -2.86
N PHE A 261 -2.53 17.57 -3.38
CA PHE A 261 -1.76 18.60 -2.65
C PHE A 261 -2.49 19.94 -2.55
N LEU A 262 -3.28 20.32 -3.56
CA LEU A 262 -4.04 21.58 -3.56
C LEU A 262 -5.29 21.52 -2.68
N GLY A 263 -5.81 20.33 -2.41
CA GLY A 263 -7.02 20.12 -1.63
C GLY A 263 -6.87 20.48 -0.14
N ASP A 264 -8.01 20.66 0.53
CA ASP A 264 -8.04 20.90 1.98
C ASP A 264 -7.66 19.64 2.76
N TYR A 265 -6.57 19.70 3.51
CA TYR A 265 -6.11 18.58 4.31
C TYR A 265 -7.06 18.24 5.46
N LYS A 266 -7.80 19.22 6.03
CA LYS A 266 -8.77 18.97 7.12
C LYS A 266 -9.95 18.13 6.64
N ALA A 267 -10.39 18.36 5.39
CA ALA A 267 -11.39 17.50 4.76
C ALA A 267 -10.83 16.10 4.47
N ARG A 268 -9.53 16.01 4.16
CA ARG A 268 -8.83 14.76 3.89
C ARG A 268 -8.54 13.95 5.16
N TYR A 269 -8.19 14.64 6.25
CA TYR A 269 -7.91 14.08 7.58
C TYR A 269 -8.86 14.63 8.64
N PRO A 270 -10.16 14.29 8.63
CA PRO A 270 -11.06 14.66 9.72
C PRO A 270 -10.51 14.13 11.05
N ALA A 271 -10.47 14.99 12.09
CA ALA A 271 -9.73 14.74 13.32
C ALA A 271 -10.04 13.37 13.98
N GLU A 272 -11.32 13.01 14.10
CA GLU A 272 -11.71 11.74 14.74
C GLU A 272 -11.27 10.53 13.91
N ARG A 273 -11.40 10.61 12.58
CA ARG A 273 -10.97 9.51 11.70
C ARG A 273 -9.45 9.38 11.65
N TYR A 274 -8.73 10.50 11.65
CA TYR A 274 -7.28 10.46 11.73
C TYR A 274 -6.80 9.85 13.04
N LYS A 275 -7.42 10.22 14.17
CA LYS A 275 -7.13 9.65 15.48
C LYS A 275 -7.32 8.13 15.50
N GLU A 276 -8.42 7.64 14.95
CA GLU A 276 -8.66 6.20 14.79
C GLU A 276 -7.59 5.56 13.89
N ALA A 277 -7.40 6.11 12.68
CA ALA A 277 -6.51 5.54 11.67
C ALA A 277 -5.04 5.49 12.12
N SER A 278 -4.56 6.52 12.82
CA SER A 278 -3.18 6.57 13.36
C SER A 278 -2.99 5.63 14.56
N ALA A 279 -4.04 5.31 15.31
CA ALA A 279 -3.99 4.37 16.42
C ALA A 279 -4.04 2.89 15.99
N ASN A 280 -4.56 2.60 14.79
CA ASN A 280 -4.82 1.23 14.34
C ASN A 280 -3.54 0.40 14.17
N MET A 281 -2.40 1.01 13.81
CA MET A 281 -1.12 0.29 13.77
C MET A 281 -0.82 -0.35 15.12
N LYS A 282 -0.83 0.44 16.20
CA LYS A 282 -0.58 -0.06 17.56
C LYS A 282 -1.67 -1.01 18.04
N LYS A 283 -2.93 -0.72 17.73
CA LYS A 283 -4.07 -1.57 18.10
C LYS A 283 -3.92 -3.01 17.61
N TYR A 284 -3.53 -3.19 16.33
CA TYR A 284 -3.48 -4.52 15.72
C TYR A 284 -2.13 -5.21 15.90
N THR A 285 -1.02 -4.48 15.90
CA THR A 285 0.32 -5.09 15.96
C THR A 285 0.95 -5.06 17.35
N GLY A 286 0.44 -4.24 18.26
CA GLY A 286 1.06 -3.97 19.58
C GLY A 286 2.28 -3.05 19.50
N ARG A 287 2.72 -2.62 18.32
CA ARG A 287 3.89 -1.78 18.09
C ARG A 287 3.50 -0.34 17.80
N ASP A 288 4.35 0.60 18.17
CA ASP A 288 4.19 1.99 17.75
C ASP A 288 4.50 2.14 16.24
N PRO A 289 3.80 3.03 15.51
CA PRO A 289 4.04 3.25 14.10
C PRO A 289 5.43 3.85 13.84
N ILE A 290 5.99 3.55 12.68
CA ILE A 290 7.30 4.02 12.26
C ILE A 290 7.23 5.51 11.92
N LYS A 291 8.01 6.34 12.62
CA LYS A 291 8.15 7.76 12.29
C LYS A 291 8.92 7.96 10.99
N LEU A 292 8.57 9.02 10.25
CA LEU A 292 9.21 9.32 8.96
C LEU A 292 10.74 9.37 9.05
N SER A 293 11.31 9.99 10.09
CA SER A 293 12.76 10.07 10.29
C SER A 293 13.43 8.69 10.43
N ALA A 294 12.80 7.76 11.13
CA ALA A 294 13.28 6.40 11.28
C ALA A 294 13.18 5.62 9.96
N TRP A 295 12.05 5.78 9.25
CA TRP A 295 11.86 5.16 7.95
C TRP A 295 12.91 5.62 6.92
N ILE A 296 13.16 6.94 6.81
CA ILE A 296 14.19 7.48 5.91
C ILE A 296 15.57 6.93 6.24
N LYS A 297 15.97 6.91 7.52
CA LYS A 297 17.27 6.36 7.94
C LYS A 297 17.45 4.91 7.51
N ALA A 298 16.41 4.09 7.59
CA ALA A 298 16.43 2.70 7.19
C ALA A 298 16.47 2.49 5.67
N HIS A 299 15.89 3.42 4.88
CA HIS A 299 15.65 3.23 3.44
C HIS A 299 16.40 4.24 2.54
N LYS A 300 17.25 5.13 3.09
CA LYS A 300 17.92 6.18 2.31
C LYS A 300 18.69 5.64 1.09
N GLY A 301 19.35 4.49 1.23
CA GLY A 301 20.05 3.84 0.13
C GLY A 301 19.10 3.36 -0.97
N GLU A 302 17.94 2.78 -0.64
CA GLU A 302 16.94 2.31 -1.59
C GLU A 302 16.18 3.47 -2.24
N VAL A 303 15.85 4.50 -1.45
CA VAL A 303 14.99 5.61 -1.87
C VAL A 303 15.76 6.64 -2.68
N PHE A 304 16.94 7.04 -2.20
CA PHE A 304 17.71 8.16 -2.79
C PHE A 304 19.01 7.73 -3.49
N ASN A 305 19.37 6.43 -3.41
CA ASN A 305 20.65 5.90 -3.95
C ASN A 305 21.89 6.67 -3.41
N ILE A 306 21.91 6.89 -2.10
CA ILE A 306 22.97 7.61 -1.35
C ILE A 306 23.35 6.83 -0.10
#